data_4a045ac2048722e0e28283c68b0a115c
#
_entry.id   4a045ac2048722e0e28283c68b0a115c
#
_cell.length_a   1.000
_cell.length_b   1.000
_cell.length_c   1.000
_cell.angle_alpha   90.00
_cell.angle_beta   90.00
_cell.angle_gamma   90.00
#
_symmetry.space_group_name_H-M   'P 1'
#
loop_
_entity.id
_entity.type
_entity.pdbx_description
1 polymer ?
#
loop_
_entity_poly.entity_id
_entity_poly.type
_entity_poly.pdbx_seq_one_letter_code
_entity_poly.pdbx_strand_id
1 'polypeptide(L)'
;MITLEEYDRVQVILGKKGKPRAKTHDFAYTGLIKCGVCDSMYTGIEKTKLVKNTGELKTYNYYSCTRKKNKEVHCKEKPLTLKELEDQIDIEFERYTILPEFQEWALEIINRNNDNEIEDRTKIYESQHKSLMETQRELDVLTKMRYRELIDDETFIKERDELKGKIIKLTNNLRNTENRAEKWLELTEKTFNFACYARKEFILGDLRKKREIFSALGCNFSIKDRKLYMTPNEWFVPIEKAYPKLEVEFNRLELDKSLDIATKNERLAHLILEWGD
;
A
#
# COMPACT_ATOMS: atom_id res chain seq x y z
N MET A 1 -36.16 3.66 -13.01
CA MET A 1 -35.33 3.49 -11.81
C MET A 1 -36.25 2.97 -10.72
N ILE A 2 -35.85 1.89 -10.02
CA ILE A 2 -36.62 1.35 -8.92
C ILE A 2 -36.18 2.08 -7.65
N THR A 3 -37.15 2.55 -6.84
CA THR A 3 -36.85 3.20 -5.56
C THR A 3 -36.39 2.19 -4.51
N LEU A 4 -35.70 2.64 -3.46
CA LEU A 4 -35.23 1.78 -2.36
C LEU A 4 -36.42 1.10 -1.64
N GLU A 5 -37.53 1.80 -1.52
CA GLU A 5 -38.76 1.29 -0.90
C GLU A 5 -39.44 0.19 -1.74
N GLU A 6 -39.45 0.35 -3.05
CA GLU A 6 -39.95 -0.69 -3.96
C GLU A 6 -39.08 -1.94 -3.92
N TYR A 7 -37.74 -1.76 -3.88
CA TYR A 7 -36.81 -2.87 -3.72
C TYR A 7 -37.02 -3.61 -2.40
N ASP A 8 -37.12 -2.90 -1.29
CA ASP A 8 -37.36 -3.47 0.05
C ASP A 8 -38.69 -4.23 0.10
N ARG A 9 -39.76 -3.66 -0.53
CA ARG A 9 -41.09 -4.29 -0.62
C ARG A 9 -41.02 -5.63 -1.39
N VAL A 10 -40.31 -5.65 -2.51
CA VAL A 10 -40.07 -6.86 -3.30
C VAL A 10 -39.30 -7.92 -2.50
N GLN A 11 -38.30 -7.54 -1.71
CA GLN A 11 -37.54 -8.45 -0.86
C GLN A 11 -38.42 -9.09 0.23
N VAL A 12 -39.37 -8.33 0.79
CA VAL A 12 -40.35 -8.86 1.76
C VAL A 12 -41.28 -9.87 1.11
N ILE A 13 -41.82 -9.55 -0.12
CA ILE A 13 -42.71 -10.45 -0.87
C ILE A 13 -41.97 -11.76 -1.25
N LEU A 14 -40.66 -11.69 -1.57
CA LEU A 14 -39.82 -12.84 -1.90
C LEU A 14 -39.44 -13.68 -0.65
N GLY A 15 -39.99 -13.38 0.54
CA GLY A 15 -39.71 -14.10 1.78
C GLY A 15 -38.29 -13.92 2.32
N LYS A 16 -37.51 -12.99 1.75
CA LYS A 16 -36.23 -12.62 2.31
C LYS A 16 -36.48 -11.77 3.54
N LYS A 17 -36.16 -12.32 4.72
CA LYS A 17 -36.28 -11.61 5.99
C LYS A 17 -35.60 -10.26 5.85
N GLY A 18 -36.39 -9.18 6.07
CA GLY A 18 -36.09 -7.78 5.81
C GLY A 18 -34.74 -7.27 6.34
N LYS A 19 -34.56 -5.97 6.27
CA LYS A 19 -33.31 -5.19 6.52
C LYS A 19 -32.28 -5.89 7.38
N PRO A 20 -31.01 -5.93 6.98
CA PRO A 20 -29.93 -6.45 7.83
C PRO A 20 -30.10 -5.88 9.24
N ARG A 21 -30.08 -6.71 10.26
CA ARG A 21 -30.14 -6.26 11.65
C ARG A 21 -29.12 -5.14 11.82
N ALA A 22 -29.57 -4.02 12.42
CA ALA A 22 -28.67 -2.93 12.78
C ALA A 22 -27.48 -3.55 13.56
N LYS A 23 -26.26 -3.22 13.14
CA LYS A 23 -25.07 -3.64 13.88
C LYS A 23 -25.11 -2.94 15.23
N THR A 24 -25.32 -3.72 16.29
CA THR A 24 -25.33 -3.21 17.67
C THR A 24 -23.93 -2.93 18.19
N HIS A 25 -22.89 -3.52 17.58
CA HIS A 25 -21.50 -3.36 17.98
C HIS A 25 -20.60 -3.24 16.74
N ASP A 26 -19.70 -2.27 16.78
CA ASP A 26 -18.67 -2.13 15.77
C ASP A 26 -17.36 -2.76 16.26
N PHE A 27 -16.76 -3.59 15.41
CA PHE A 27 -15.50 -4.27 15.67
C PHE A 27 -14.51 -3.91 14.54
N ALA A 28 -13.37 -3.33 14.91
CA ALA A 28 -12.38 -2.81 13.97
C ALA A 28 -11.92 -3.86 12.93
N TYR A 29 -11.65 -5.08 13.35
CA TYR A 29 -10.99 -6.09 12.51
C TYR A 29 -11.95 -7.13 11.90
N THR A 30 -13.26 -7.00 12.10
CA THR A 30 -14.24 -7.91 11.49
C THR A 30 -14.20 -7.80 9.97
N GLY A 31 -14.08 -8.97 9.30
CA GLY A 31 -14.05 -9.06 7.84
C GLY A 31 -12.69 -8.71 7.21
N LEU A 32 -11.65 -8.44 8.00
CA LEU A 32 -10.28 -8.25 7.49
C LEU A 32 -9.44 -9.52 7.60
N ILE A 33 -9.63 -10.28 8.67
CA ILE A 33 -8.74 -11.38 9.04
C ILE A 33 -9.40 -12.72 8.69
N LYS A 34 -8.66 -13.60 8.02
CA LYS A 34 -9.08 -14.97 7.69
C LYS A 34 -8.51 -15.97 8.69
N CYS A 35 -9.15 -17.11 8.79
CA CYS A 35 -8.65 -18.25 9.56
C CYS A 35 -7.64 -19.03 8.70
N GLY A 36 -6.41 -19.18 9.16
CA GLY A 36 -5.37 -19.95 8.45
C GLY A 36 -5.64 -21.46 8.37
N VAL A 37 -6.68 -21.97 9.08
CA VAL A 37 -7.06 -23.40 9.05
C VAL A 37 -8.21 -23.67 8.08
N CYS A 38 -9.30 -22.88 8.14
CA CYS A 38 -10.51 -23.15 7.36
C CYS A 38 -10.91 -22.00 6.42
N ASP A 39 -10.06 -20.98 6.29
CA ASP A 39 -10.24 -19.81 5.42
C ASP A 39 -11.56 -19.03 5.66
N SER A 40 -12.23 -19.26 6.79
CA SER A 40 -13.40 -18.50 7.20
C SER A 40 -12.98 -17.19 7.84
N MET A 41 -13.83 -16.17 7.75
CA MET A 41 -13.50 -14.86 8.35
C MET A 41 -13.56 -14.91 9.88
N TYR A 42 -12.69 -14.14 10.52
CA TYR A 42 -12.82 -13.80 11.94
C TYR A 42 -13.87 -12.71 12.14
N THR A 43 -14.62 -12.82 13.24
CA THR A 43 -15.63 -11.84 13.65
C THR A 43 -15.45 -11.46 15.10
N GLY A 44 -15.75 -10.21 15.42
CA GLY A 44 -15.81 -9.74 16.79
C GLY A 44 -17.02 -10.30 17.54
N ILE A 45 -16.83 -10.62 18.79
CA ILE A 45 -17.86 -11.10 19.72
C ILE A 45 -17.66 -10.38 21.05
N GLU A 46 -18.72 -9.76 21.53
CA GLU A 46 -18.76 -9.19 22.88
C GLU A 46 -19.35 -10.20 23.87
N LYS A 47 -18.71 -10.36 25.01
CA LYS A 47 -19.20 -11.21 26.10
C LYS A 47 -19.13 -10.45 27.42
N THR A 48 -20.27 -10.27 28.06
CA THR A 48 -20.36 -9.71 29.41
C THR A 48 -20.34 -10.85 30.43
N LYS A 49 -19.46 -10.73 31.41
CA LYS A 49 -19.35 -11.71 32.52
C LYS A 49 -19.47 -11.01 33.87
N LEU A 50 -20.18 -11.61 34.77
CA LEU A 50 -20.21 -11.20 36.17
C LEU A 50 -18.92 -11.66 36.86
N VAL A 51 -18.16 -10.71 37.41
CA VAL A 51 -16.93 -10.99 38.16
C VAL A 51 -17.37 -11.42 39.57
N LYS A 52 -17.17 -12.69 39.91
CA LYS A 52 -17.66 -13.29 41.19
C LYS A 52 -17.14 -12.57 42.45
N ASN A 53 -15.95 -11.95 42.39
CA ASN A 53 -15.30 -11.30 43.54
C ASN A 53 -15.80 -9.88 43.80
N THR A 54 -16.21 -9.15 42.75
CA THR A 54 -16.62 -7.76 42.85
C THR A 54 -18.09 -7.52 42.57
N GLY A 55 -18.81 -8.53 42.04
CA GLY A 55 -20.20 -8.39 41.61
C GLY A 55 -20.40 -7.51 40.39
N GLU A 56 -19.33 -7.05 39.77
CA GLU A 56 -19.36 -6.16 38.61
C GLU A 56 -19.52 -6.94 37.29
N LEU A 57 -20.26 -6.33 36.35
CA LEU A 57 -20.35 -6.84 34.99
C LEU A 57 -19.16 -6.31 34.18
N LYS A 58 -18.26 -7.20 33.77
CA LYS A 58 -17.15 -6.86 32.86
C LYS A 58 -17.42 -7.36 31.44
N THR A 59 -17.27 -6.46 30.48
CA THR A 59 -17.40 -6.73 29.05
C THR A 59 -16.04 -7.05 28.44
N TYR A 60 -15.98 -8.15 27.69
CA TYR A 60 -14.77 -8.62 27.02
C TYR A 60 -15.05 -8.77 25.54
N ASN A 61 -14.19 -8.20 24.72
CA ASN A 61 -14.23 -8.33 23.27
C ASN A 61 -13.27 -9.42 22.80
N TYR A 62 -13.80 -10.37 22.02
CA TYR A 62 -13.05 -11.48 21.43
C TYR A 62 -13.19 -11.47 19.92
N TYR A 63 -12.18 -12.01 19.26
CA TYR A 63 -12.24 -12.35 17.84
C TYR A 63 -12.21 -13.85 17.68
N SER A 64 -13.14 -14.41 16.90
CA SER A 64 -13.20 -15.85 16.67
C SER A 64 -13.53 -16.18 15.21
N CYS A 65 -13.04 -17.35 14.78
CA CYS A 65 -13.36 -17.90 13.47
C CYS A 65 -14.83 -18.22 13.35
N THR A 66 -15.49 -17.79 12.26
CA THR A 66 -16.91 -18.08 11.99
C THR A 66 -17.17 -19.51 11.58
N ARG A 67 -16.15 -20.26 11.11
CA ARG A 67 -16.22 -21.68 10.67
C ARG A 67 -17.26 -21.95 9.59
N LYS A 68 -17.56 -20.96 8.73
CA LYS A 68 -18.68 -21.03 7.76
C LYS A 68 -18.23 -21.44 6.35
N LYS A 69 -16.98 -21.17 5.96
CA LYS A 69 -16.54 -21.31 4.57
C LYS A 69 -16.27 -22.76 4.20
N ASN A 70 -15.51 -23.48 5.02
CA ASN A 70 -15.18 -24.87 4.77
C ASN A 70 -15.72 -25.75 5.91
N LYS A 71 -16.86 -26.40 5.65
CA LYS A 71 -17.54 -27.24 6.64
C LYS A 71 -16.87 -28.61 6.80
N GLU A 72 -16.09 -29.06 5.85
CA GLU A 72 -15.36 -30.33 5.88
C GLU A 72 -14.15 -30.23 6.82
N VAL A 73 -13.57 -29.04 6.97
CA VAL A 73 -12.49 -28.81 7.91
C VAL A 73 -13.02 -28.54 9.29
N HIS A 74 -12.79 -29.47 10.20
CA HIS A 74 -13.15 -29.31 11.62
C HIS A 74 -12.18 -28.28 12.28
N CYS A 75 -12.47 -27.01 12.12
CA CYS A 75 -11.65 -25.93 12.66
C CYS A 75 -11.75 -25.85 14.19
N LYS A 76 -10.63 -26.06 14.89
CA LYS A 76 -10.51 -26.01 16.36
C LYS A 76 -9.85 -24.72 16.86
N GLU A 77 -9.69 -23.70 15.98
CA GLU A 77 -9.10 -22.43 16.37
C GLU A 77 -9.82 -21.80 17.57
N LYS A 78 -9.03 -21.38 18.56
CA LYS A 78 -9.53 -20.73 19.77
C LYS A 78 -9.72 -19.24 19.53
N PRO A 79 -10.72 -18.62 20.21
CA PRO A 79 -10.85 -17.15 20.16
C PRO A 79 -9.63 -16.46 20.74
N LEU A 80 -9.31 -15.26 20.19
CA LEU A 80 -8.38 -14.31 20.79
C LEU A 80 -9.14 -13.18 21.47
N THR A 81 -8.59 -12.63 22.54
CA THR A 81 -9.08 -11.36 23.08
C THR A 81 -8.68 -10.22 22.15
N LEU A 82 -9.43 -9.11 22.20
CA LEU A 82 -9.08 -7.89 21.47
C LEU A 82 -7.67 -7.45 21.82
N LYS A 83 -7.31 -7.47 23.11
CA LYS A 83 -5.97 -7.08 23.57
C LYS A 83 -4.87 -7.95 22.96
N GLU A 84 -5.01 -9.28 23.02
CA GLU A 84 -4.00 -10.19 22.41
C GLU A 84 -3.83 -9.96 20.91
N LEU A 85 -4.90 -9.59 20.21
CA LEU A 85 -4.84 -9.26 18.78
C LEU A 85 -4.12 -7.92 18.55
N GLU A 86 -4.48 -6.89 19.31
CA GLU A 86 -3.87 -5.57 19.20
C GLU A 86 -2.39 -5.59 19.62
N ASP A 87 -2.02 -6.37 20.64
CA ASP A 87 -0.62 -6.56 21.03
C ASP A 87 0.22 -7.19 19.88
N GLN A 88 -0.36 -8.15 19.14
CA GLN A 88 0.30 -8.75 17.98
C GLN A 88 0.40 -7.77 16.80
N ILE A 89 -0.62 -6.96 16.58
CA ILE A 89 -0.60 -5.91 15.56
C ILE A 89 0.44 -4.84 15.90
N ASP A 90 0.59 -4.48 17.19
CA ASP A 90 1.59 -3.51 17.64
C ASP A 90 3.03 -4.01 17.39
N ILE A 91 3.29 -5.31 17.63
CA ILE A 91 4.58 -5.94 17.31
C ILE A 91 4.87 -5.88 15.80
N GLU A 92 3.84 -6.09 14.95
CA GLU A 92 4.06 -5.94 13.51
C GLU A 92 4.36 -4.49 13.12
N PHE A 93 3.69 -3.50 13.74
CA PHE A 93 4.02 -2.08 13.50
C PHE A 93 5.45 -1.74 13.92
N GLU A 94 5.96 -2.30 15.02
CA GLU A 94 7.32 -2.05 15.49
C GLU A 94 8.37 -2.36 14.43
N ARG A 95 8.15 -3.39 13.61
CA ARG A 95 9.06 -3.80 12.52
C ARG A 95 9.20 -2.75 11.41
N TYR A 96 8.19 -1.90 11.24
CA TYR A 96 8.13 -0.89 10.19
C TYR A 96 8.18 0.54 10.72
N THR A 97 8.39 0.71 12.03
CA THR A 97 8.46 2.03 12.65
C THR A 97 9.85 2.62 12.49
N ILE A 98 9.92 3.87 12.04
CA ILE A 98 11.16 4.65 11.92
C ILE A 98 11.13 5.84 12.88
N LEU A 99 12.31 6.35 13.25
CA LEU A 99 12.43 7.54 14.07
C LEU A 99 12.06 8.81 13.26
N PRO A 100 11.38 9.80 13.88
CA PRO A 100 11.06 11.07 13.21
C PRO A 100 12.31 11.80 12.69
N GLU A 101 13.39 11.81 13.47
CA GLU A 101 14.64 12.45 13.12
C GLU A 101 15.27 11.80 11.87
N PHE A 102 15.17 10.47 11.76
CA PHE A 102 15.58 9.74 10.58
C PHE A 102 14.72 10.07 9.37
N GLN A 103 13.41 10.19 9.55
CA GLN A 103 12.48 10.57 8.49
C GLN A 103 12.84 11.94 7.89
N GLU A 104 13.01 12.95 8.73
CA GLU A 104 13.35 14.31 8.31
C GLU A 104 14.65 14.32 7.50
N TRP A 105 15.66 13.66 8.02
CA TRP A 105 16.95 13.55 7.36
C TRP A 105 16.88 12.77 6.02
N ALA A 106 16.18 11.64 5.97
CA ALA A 106 16.02 10.84 4.77
C ALA A 106 15.28 11.59 3.67
N LEU A 107 14.20 12.32 4.02
CA LEU A 107 13.47 13.16 3.08
C LEU A 107 14.33 14.32 2.55
N GLU A 108 15.19 14.92 3.38
CA GLU A 108 16.11 15.97 2.93
C GLU A 108 17.10 15.45 1.88
N ILE A 109 17.67 14.26 2.08
CA ILE A 109 18.57 13.61 1.12
C ILE A 109 17.85 13.26 -0.18
N ILE A 110 16.66 12.67 -0.07
CA ILE A 110 15.85 12.31 -1.23
C ILE A 110 15.52 13.56 -2.06
N ASN A 111 15.12 14.66 -1.41
CA ASN A 111 14.83 15.92 -2.10
C ASN A 111 16.07 16.51 -2.79
N ARG A 112 17.25 16.50 -2.16
CA ARG A 112 18.50 16.93 -2.80
C ARG A 112 18.87 16.09 -4.02
N ASN A 113 18.72 14.77 -3.92
CA ASN A 113 19.02 13.87 -5.03
C ASN A 113 17.97 13.96 -6.14
N ASN A 114 16.73 14.30 -5.81
CA ASN A 114 15.66 14.49 -6.77
C ASN A 114 15.95 15.62 -7.76
N ASP A 115 16.65 16.67 -7.35
CA ASP A 115 17.05 17.77 -8.26
C ASP A 115 17.99 17.27 -9.38
N ASN A 116 18.97 16.42 -9.05
CA ASN A 116 19.85 15.79 -10.04
C ASN A 116 19.08 14.79 -10.92
N GLU A 117 18.19 14.02 -10.33
CA GLU A 117 17.37 13.04 -11.05
C GLU A 117 16.34 13.73 -11.98
N ILE A 118 15.82 14.90 -11.60
CA ILE A 118 14.96 15.72 -12.46
C ILE A 118 15.74 16.18 -13.70
N GLU A 119 17.00 16.61 -13.59
CA GLU A 119 17.81 16.96 -14.74
C GLU A 119 18.02 15.79 -15.70
N ASP A 120 18.37 14.62 -15.18
CA ASP A 120 18.60 13.45 -16.01
C ASP A 120 17.31 12.92 -16.66
N ARG A 121 16.20 12.96 -15.94
CA ARG A 121 14.87 12.65 -16.49
C ARG A 121 14.43 13.66 -17.54
N THR A 122 14.73 14.92 -17.35
CA THR A 122 14.45 15.96 -18.36
C THR A 122 15.19 15.65 -19.66
N LYS A 123 16.46 15.26 -19.57
CA LYS A 123 17.26 14.84 -20.77
C LYS A 123 16.64 13.60 -21.46
N ILE A 124 16.21 12.62 -20.67
CA ILE A 124 15.53 11.41 -21.19
C ILE A 124 14.20 11.78 -21.86
N TYR A 125 13.41 12.62 -21.21
CA TYR A 125 12.13 13.11 -21.73
C TYR A 125 12.33 13.87 -23.05
N GLU A 126 13.27 14.81 -23.12
CA GLU A 126 13.59 15.57 -24.32
C GLU A 126 14.04 14.65 -25.46
N SER A 127 14.87 13.65 -25.17
CA SER A 127 15.31 12.64 -26.15
C SER A 127 14.14 11.82 -26.69
N GLN A 128 13.25 11.33 -25.80
CA GLN A 128 12.06 10.58 -26.20
C GLN A 128 11.06 11.45 -26.98
N HIS A 129 10.86 12.69 -26.55
CA HIS A 129 10.01 13.65 -27.24
C HIS A 129 10.53 13.97 -28.63
N LYS A 130 11.85 14.17 -28.79
CA LYS A 130 12.48 14.35 -30.08
C LYS A 130 12.26 13.16 -31.01
N SER A 131 12.49 11.94 -30.51
CA SER A 131 12.23 10.71 -31.28
C SER A 131 10.76 10.59 -31.70
N LEU A 132 9.81 10.96 -30.85
CA LEU A 132 8.39 11.00 -31.17
C LEU A 132 8.09 11.96 -32.32
N MET A 133 8.63 13.20 -32.23
CA MET A 133 8.45 14.22 -33.27
C MET A 133 9.09 13.81 -34.60
N GLU A 134 10.25 13.16 -34.58
CA GLU A 134 10.90 12.61 -35.78
C GLU A 134 10.03 11.51 -36.41
N THR A 135 9.54 10.55 -35.62
CA THR A 135 8.67 9.47 -36.12
C THR A 135 7.35 10.02 -36.68
N GLN A 136 6.78 11.06 -36.07
CA GLN A 136 5.58 11.74 -36.62
C GLN A 136 5.89 12.41 -37.97
N ARG A 137 7.04 13.06 -38.12
CA ARG A 137 7.46 13.66 -39.40
C ARG A 137 7.68 12.59 -40.47
N GLU A 138 8.26 11.44 -40.13
CA GLU A 138 8.41 10.30 -41.05
C GLU A 138 7.04 9.83 -41.56
N LEU A 139 6.05 9.72 -40.67
CA LEU A 139 4.68 9.34 -41.04
C LEU A 139 4.02 10.38 -41.97
N ASP A 140 4.27 11.68 -41.72
CA ASP A 140 3.77 12.74 -42.60
C ASP A 140 4.42 12.70 -43.97
N VAL A 141 5.73 12.44 -44.04
CA VAL A 141 6.47 12.29 -45.32
C VAL A 141 5.95 11.05 -46.08
N LEU A 142 5.79 9.93 -45.40
CA LEU A 142 5.24 8.70 -45.98
C LEU A 142 3.85 8.94 -46.57
N THR A 143 3.00 9.66 -45.85
CA THR A 143 1.65 10.05 -46.30
C THR A 143 1.71 10.93 -47.54
N LYS A 144 2.64 11.93 -47.59
CA LYS A 144 2.84 12.79 -48.77
C LYS A 144 3.34 11.99 -49.96
N MET A 145 4.24 11.01 -49.76
CA MET A 145 4.74 10.14 -50.85
C MET A 145 3.57 9.33 -51.44
N ARG A 146 2.66 8.83 -50.61
CA ARG A 146 1.47 8.11 -51.10
C ARG A 146 0.54 9.02 -51.92
N TYR A 147 0.30 10.26 -51.45
CA TYR A 147 -0.50 11.24 -52.22
C TYR A 147 0.08 11.56 -53.59
N ARG A 148 1.42 11.44 -53.73
CA ARG A 148 2.14 11.67 -54.99
C ARG A 148 2.31 10.42 -55.84
N GLU A 149 1.69 9.31 -55.43
CA GLU A 149 1.77 8.00 -56.08
C GLU A 149 3.22 7.48 -56.23
N LEU A 150 4.15 7.90 -55.33
CA LEU A 150 5.55 7.48 -55.33
C LEU A 150 5.79 6.11 -54.71
N ILE A 151 4.82 5.57 -53.98
CA ILE A 151 4.86 4.27 -53.32
C ILE A 151 3.55 3.54 -53.55
N ASP A 152 3.60 2.22 -53.54
CA ASP A 152 2.45 1.33 -53.66
C ASP A 152 1.66 1.23 -52.33
N ASP A 153 0.44 0.68 -52.40
CA ASP A 153 -0.43 0.52 -51.25
C ASP A 153 0.11 -0.46 -50.21
N GLU A 154 0.74 -1.52 -50.61
CA GLU A 154 1.24 -2.58 -49.74
C GLU A 154 2.39 -2.03 -48.87
N THR A 155 3.37 -1.39 -49.51
CA THR A 155 4.50 -0.74 -48.83
C THR A 155 3.99 0.38 -47.91
N PHE A 156 3.05 1.20 -48.35
CA PHE A 156 2.48 2.28 -47.52
C PHE A 156 1.80 1.73 -46.25
N ILE A 157 0.99 0.70 -46.38
CA ILE A 157 0.27 0.12 -45.24
C ILE A 157 1.27 -0.44 -44.23
N LYS A 158 2.27 -1.20 -44.69
CA LYS A 158 3.30 -1.77 -43.83
C LYS A 158 4.06 -0.73 -43.03
N GLU A 159 4.67 0.24 -43.71
CA GLU A 159 5.46 1.28 -43.11
C GLU A 159 4.63 2.17 -42.17
N ARG A 160 3.39 2.51 -42.57
CA ARG A 160 2.45 3.26 -41.74
C ARG A 160 2.16 2.55 -40.41
N ASP A 161 1.90 1.25 -40.47
CA ASP A 161 1.54 0.48 -39.28
C ASP A 161 2.74 0.29 -38.35
N GLU A 162 3.95 0.16 -38.88
CA GLU A 162 5.20 0.17 -38.11
C GLU A 162 5.43 1.53 -37.41
N LEU A 163 5.29 2.66 -38.14
CA LEU A 163 5.45 4.00 -37.59
C LEU A 163 4.39 4.31 -36.52
N LYS A 164 3.14 3.94 -36.77
CA LYS A 164 2.07 4.09 -35.77
C LYS A 164 2.36 3.25 -34.50
N GLY A 165 2.87 2.04 -34.64
CA GLY A 165 3.30 1.19 -33.53
C GLY A 165 4.42 1.85 -32.70
N LYS A 166 5.40 2.46 -33.35
CA LYS A 166 6.48 3.22 -32.69
C LYS A 166 5.94 4.46 -31.94
N ILE A 167 5.05 5.24 -32.58
CA ILE A 167 4.40 6.40 -31.97
C ILE A 167 3.66 6.02 -30.68
N ILE A 168 2.85 4.95 -30.71
CA ILE A 168 2.13 4.47 -29.53
C ILE A 168 3.09 4.07 -28.41
N LYS A 169 4.16 3.35 -28.71
CA LYS A 169 5.18 2.96 -27.72
C LYS A 169 5.86 4.17 -27.10
N LEU A 170 6.31 5.13 -27.94
CA LEU A 170 6.99 6.35 -27.48
C LEU A 170 6.06 7.22 -26.63
N THR A 171 4.79 7.38 -27.03
CA THR A 171 3.79 8.13 -26.26
C THR A 171 3.54 7.49 -24.89
N ASN A 172 3.44 6.17 -24.83
CA ASN A 172 3.26 5.45 -23.56
C ASN A 172 4.50 5.58 -22.66
N ASN A 173 5.71 5.54 -23.23
CA ASN A 173 6.93 5.72 -22.47
C ASN A 173 7.03 7.12 -21.88
N LEU A 174 6.74 8.17 -22.67
CA LEU A 174 6.71 9.56 -22.20
C LEU A 174 5.73 9.72 -21.02
N ARG A 175 4.51 9.23 -21.19
CA ARG A 175 3.49 9.29 -20.13
C ARG A 175 3.90 8.55 -18.86
N ASN A 176 4.59 7.42 -19.00
CA ASN A 176 5.09 6.66 -17.86
C ASN A 176 6.22 7.40 -17.14
N THR A 177 7.11 8.07 -17.88
CA THR A 177 8.22 8.84 -17.33
C THR A 177 7.72 10.04 -16.52
N GLU A 178 6.76 10.81 -17.04
CA GLU A 178 6.13 11.93 -16.31
C GLU A 178 5.44 11.48 -15.01
N ASN A 179 4.61 10.43 -15.09
CA ASN A 179 3.82 9.98 -13.95
C ASN A 179 4.65 9.30 -12.83
N ARG A 180 5.81 8.74 -13.15
CA ARG A 180 6.62 7.99 -12.17
C ARG A 180 7.32 8.90 -11.18
N ALA A 181 7.84 10.04 -11.61
CA ALA A 181 8.63 10.92 -10.76
C ALA A 181 7.81 11.56 -9.65
N GLU A 182 6.70 12.21 -10.01
CA GLU A 182 5.83 12.87 -9.03
C GLU A 182 5.22 11.88 -8.05
N LYS A 183 4.74 10.74 -8.56
CA LYS A 183 4.14 9.72 -7.72
C LYS A 183 5.13 9.05 -6.77
N TRP A 184 6.38 8.90 -7.17
CA TRP A 184 7.39 8.25 -6.33
C TRP A 184 7.71 9.09 -5.09
N LEU A 185 7.94 10.40 -5.24
CA LEU A 185 8.22 11.29 -4.13
C LEU A 185 7.04 11.37 -3.16
N GLU A 186 5.83 11.61 -3.68
CA GLU A 186 4.61 11.65 -2.87
C GLU A 186 4.38 10.34 -2.11
N LEU A 187 4.64 9.21 -2.76
CA LEU A 187 4.45 7.90 -2.18
C LEU A 187 5.50 7.61 -1.10
N THR A 188 6.74 8.03 -1.32
CA THR A 188 7.83 7.91 -0.34
C THR A 188 7.55 8.75 0.90
N GLU A 189 7.13 10.00 0.74
CA GLU A 189 6.70 10.86 1.86
C GLU A 189 5.56 10.23 2.66
N LYS A 190 4.53 9.73 1.96
CA LYS A 190 3.40 9.04 2.61
C LYS A 190 3.84 7.78 3.36
N THR A 191 4.75 7.00 2.78
CA THR A 191 5.26 5.79 3.40
C THR A 191 6.07 6.09 4.65
N PHE A 192 6.97 7.08 4.60
CA PHE A 192 7.75 7.50 5.74
C PHE A 192 6.88 8.11 6.85
N ASN A 193 5.91 8.95 6.50
CA ASN A 193 4.93 9.48 7.45
C ASN A 193 4.15 8.35 8.12
N PHE A 194 3.70 7.37 7.35
CA PHE A 194 3.01 6.21 7.90
C PHE A 194 3.93 5.42 8.84
N ALA A 195 5.15 5.09 8.42
CA ALA A 195 6.12 4.34 9.22
C ALA A 195 6.46 5.07 10.54
N CYS A 196 6.48 6.40 10.53
CA CYS A 196 6.81 7.21 11.71
C CYS A 196 5.66 7.28 12.72
N TYR A 197 4.42 7.43 12.24
CA TYR A 197 3.30 7.82 13.10
C TYR A 197 2.21 6.78 13.24
N ALA A 198 2.12 5.78 12.34
CA ALA A 198 1.01 4.83 12.33
C ALA A 198 0.88 4.03 13.62
N ARG A 199 2.00 3.58 14.22
CA ARG A 199 1.99 2.84 15.49
C ARG A 199 1.36 3.68 16.62
N LYS A 200 1.78 4.93 16.76
CA LYS A 200 1.24 5.86 17.77
C LYS A 200 -0.23 6.15 17.53
N GLU A 201 -0.61 6.40 16.29
CA GLU A 201 -2.00 6.63 15.92
C GLU A 201 -2.87 5.38 16.09
N PHE A 202 -2.31 4.18 15.87
CA PHE A 202 -3.01 2.92 16.13
C PHE A 202 -3.32 2.73 17.61
N ILE A 203 -2.37 2.99 18.49
CA ILE A 203 -2.55 2.86 19.95
C ILE A 203 -3.62 3.83 20.46
N LEU A 204 -3.60 5.09 20.01
CA LEU A 204 -4.46 6.16 20.47
C LEU A 204 -5.79 6.26 19.71
N GLY A 205 -5.89 5.63 18.54
CA GLY A 205 -7.03 5.75 17.64
C GLY A 205 -8.29 5.05 18.09
N ASP A 206 -9.43 5.52 17.59
CA ASP A 206 -10.71 4.85 17.69
C ASP A 206 -10.77 3.58 16.80
N LEU A 207 -11.86 2.83 16.89
CA LEU A 207 -12.03 1.58 16.14
C LEU A 207 -11.94 1.76 14.62
N ARG A 208 -12.39 2.90 14.11
CA ARG A 208 -12.34 3.21 12.68
C ARG A 208 -10.91 3.50 12.24
N LYS A 209 -10.22 4.34 12.99
CA LYS A 209 -8.82 4.68 12.74
C LYS A 209 -7.92 3.45 12.83
N LYS A 210 -8.10 2.61 13.86
CA LYS A 210 -7.39 1.34 13.99
C LYS A 210 -7.59 0.41 12.79
N ARG A 211 -8.82 0.34 12.29
CA ARG A 211 -9.13 -0.43 11.08
C ARG A 211 -8.42 0.10 9.85
N GLU A 212 -8.48 1.41 9.63
CA GLU A 212 -7.85 2.08 8.48
C GLU A 212 -6.33 1.85 8.50
N ILE A 213 -5.68 2.12 9.63
CA ILE A 213 -4.23 1.95 9.79
C ILE A 213 -3.81 0.50 9.62
N PHE A 214 -4.51 -0.45 10.23
CA PHE A 214 -4.22 -1.87 10.08
C PHE A 214 -4.37 -2.34 8.63
N SER A 215 -5.40 -1.88 7.93
CA SER A 215 -5.61 -2.20 6.51
C SER A 215 -4.55 -1.60 5.60
N ALA A 216 -3.93 -0.47 5.99
CA ALA A 216 -2.86 0.17 5.23
C ALA A 216 -1.50 -0.52 5.43
N LEU A 217 -1.30 -1.25 6.52
CA LEU A 217 -0.04 -1.95 6.80
C LEU A 217 0.23 -3.08 5.80
N GLY A 218 -0.82 -3.79 5.36
CA GLY A 218 -0.62 -4.92 4.47
C GLY A 218 -1.92 -5.59 4.01
N CYS A 219 -1.78 -6.81 3.56
CA CYS A 219 -2.87 -7.65 3.09
C CYS A 219 -2.75 -9.10 3.58
N ASN A 220 -3.68 -9.98 3.14
CA ASN A 220 -3.69 -11.41 3.45
C ASN A 220 -3.62 -11.73 4.95
N PHE A 221 -4.27 -10.91 5.77
CA PHE A 221 -4.32 -11.11 7.21
C PHE A 221 -4.95 -12.47 7.55
N SER A 222 -4.23 -13.28 8.30
CA SER A 222 -4.73 -14.59 8.74
C SER A 222 -4.30 -14.89 10.18
N ILE A 223 -5.13 -15.66 10.90
CA ILE A 223 -4.82 -16.16 12.22
C ILE A 223 -4.77 -17.68 12.18
N LYS A 224 -3.65 -18.23 12.65
CA LYS A 224 -3.44 -19.67 12.83
C LYS A 224 -2.74 -19.91 14.17
N ASP A 225 -3.22 -20.87 14.95
CA ASP A 225 -2.68 -21.18 16.27
C ASP A 225 -2.57 -19.92 17.17
N ARG A 226 -3.58 -19.03 17.10
CA ARG A 226 -3.65 -17.73 17.80
C ARG A 226 -2.55 -16.73 17.42
N LYS A 227 -1.82 -16.94 16.34
CA LYS A 227 -0.81 -16.03 15.83
C LYS A 227 -1.32 -15.33 14.59
N LEU A 228 -1.08 -14.02 14.51
CA LEU A 228 -1.37 -13.20 13.36
C LEU A 228 -0.27 -13.40 12.30
N TYR A 229 -0.67 -13.56 11.06
CA TYR A 229 0.17 -13.56 9.87
C TYR A 229 -0.39 -12.56 8.88
N MET A 230 0.50 -11.84 8.20
CA MET A 230 0.13 -10.89 7.17
C MET A 230 1.22 -10.79 6.11
N THR A 231 0.86 -10.25 4.98
CA THR A 231 1.81 -9.83 3.95
C THR A 231 1.89 -8.31 4.01
N PRO A 232 3.04 -7.71 4.36
CA PRO A 232 3.20 -6.26 4.38
C PRO A 232 3.05 -5.72 2.96
N ASN A 233 2.65 -4.47 2.83
CA ASN A 233 2.71 -3.78 1.55
C ASN A 233 4.18 -3.65 1.10
N GLU A 234 4.43 -3.77 -0.19
CA GLU A 234 5.77 -3.77 -0.79
C GLU A 234 6.62 -2.56 -0.36
N TRP A 235 5.98 -1.43 -0.12
CA TRP A 235 6.62 -0.19 0.34
C TRP A 235 7.33 -0.30 1.70
N PHE A 236 6.92 -1.23 2.56
CA PHE A 236 7.52 -1.43 3.89
C PHE A 236 8.65 -2.46 3.89
N VAL A 237 8.80 -3.24 2.83
CA VAL A 237 9.85 -4.25 2.73
C VAL A 237 11.26 -3.64 2.80
N PRO A 238 11.57 -2.52 2.12
CA PRO A 238 12.84 -1.83 2.28
C PRO A 238 13.08 -1.35 3.71
N ILE A 239 12.06 -0.80 4.37
CA ILE A 239 12.15 -0.35 5.77
C ILE A 239 12.54 -1.52 6.67
N GLU A 240 11.83 -2.65 6.60
CA GLU A 240 12.12 -3.83 7.42
C GLU A 240 13.55 -4.34 7.23
N LYS A 241 14.05 -4.36 5.99
CA LYS A 241 15.35 -4.93 5.67
C LYS A 241 16.53 -4.01 5.97
N ALA A 242 16.38 -2.73 5.67
CA ALA A 242 17.49 -1.79 5.69
C ALA A 242 17.50 -0.88 6.93
N TYR A 243 16.31 -0.45 7.42
CA TYR A 243 16.22 0.49 8.52
C TYR A 243 16.98 0.06 9.80
N PRO A 244 16.93 -1.20 10.27
CA PRO A 244 17.66 -1.59 11.48
C PRO A 244 19.17 -1.37 11.39
N LYS A 245 19.77 -1.54 10.20
CA LYS A 245 21.18 -1.26 9.96
C LYS A 245 21.45 0.24 9.91
N LEU A 246 20.58 0.97 9.23
CA LEU A 246 20.66 2.42 9.09
C LEU A 246 20.48 3.13 10.44
N GLU A 247 19.58 2.64 11.28
CA GLU A 247 19.35 3.19 12.63
C GLU A 247 20.61 3.06 13.51
N VAL A 248 21.29 1.93 13.46
CA VAL A 248 22.54 1.72 14.19
C VAL A 248 23.62 2.71 13.72
N GLU A 249 23.79 2.88 12.42
CA GLU A 249 24.76 3.82 11.86
C GLU A 249 24.34 5.28 12.10
N PHE A 250 23.06 5.61 11.97
CA PHE A 250 22.52 6.92 12.28
C PHE A 250 22.83 7.30 13.74
N ASN A 251 22.49 6.44 14.70
CA ASN A 251 22.76 6.67 16.11
C ASN A 251 24.27 6.76 16.40
N ARG A 252 25.09 5.97 15.73
CA ARG A 252 26.55 6.04 15.84
C ARG A 252 27.11 7.38 15.35
N LEU A 253 26.61 7.86 14.21
CA LEU A 253 27.04 9.14 13.63
C LEU A 253 26.54 10.34 14.45
N GLU A 254 25.36 10.25 15.06
CA GLU A 254 24.84 11.28 15.98
C GLU A 254 25.68 11.39 17.24
N LEU A 255 26.20 10.26 17.77
CA LEU A 255 27.08 10.25 18.94
C LEU A 255 28.48 10.80 18.62
N ASP A 256 28.92 10.75 17.37
CA ASP A 256 30.23 11.26 16.96
C ASP A 256 30.17 12.76 16.67
N LYS A 257 30.45 13.55 17.71
CA LYS A 257 30.50 15.01 17.64
C LYS A 257 31.68 15.56 16.84
N SER A 258 32.64 14.72 16.44
CA SER A 258 33.82 15.13 15.67
C SER A 258 33.57 15.22 14.19
N LEU A 259 32.53 14.60 13.68
CA LEU A 259 32.15 14.61 12.27
C LEU A 259 31.25 15.81 11.94
N ASP A 260 31.55 16.50 10.86
CA ASP A 260 30.68 17.53 10.34
C ASP A 260 29.42 16.94 9.67
N ILE A 261 28.38 17.75 9.56
CA ILE A 261 27.08 17.34 9.02
C ILE A 261 27.21 16.83 7.58
N ALA A 262 28.10 17.43 6.78
CA ALA A 262 28.29 17.03 5.38
C ALA A 262 28.85 15.61 5.26
N THR A 263 29.87 15.27 6.05
CA THR A 263 30.47 13.92 6.10
C THR A 263 29.50 12.88 6.65
N LYS A 264 28.68 13.25 7.66
CA LYS A 264 27.60 12.37 8.18
C LYS A 264 26.59 12.07 7.08
N ASN A 265 26.12 13.09 6.40
CA ASN A 265 25.15 12.95 5.31
C ASN A 265 25.69 12.11 4.15
N GLU A 266 26.95 12.28 3.78
CA GLU A 266 27.58 11.53 2.68
C GLU A 266 27.67 10.03 2.98
N ARG A 267 28.06 9.66 4.21
CA ARG A 267 28.12 8.24 4.65
C ARG A 267 26.74 7.57 4.69
N LEU A 268 25.73 8.28 5.18
CA LEU A 268 24.38 7.76 5.26
C LEU A 268 23.65 7.76 3.90
N ALA A 269 23.93 8.75 3.05
CA ALA A 269 23.35 8.83 1.71
C ALA A 269 23.69 7.59 0.86
N HIS A 270 24.91 7.07 0.99
CA HIS A 270 25.32 5.85 0.29
C HIS A 270 24.46 4.64 0.65
N LEU A 271 24.01 4.56 1.90
CA LEU A 271 23.15 3.46 2.39
C LEU A 271 21.70 3.62 1.96
N ILE A 272 21.23 4.87 1.72
CA ILE A 272 19.85 5.12 1.25
C ILE A 272 19.73 4.88 -0.26
N LEU A 273 20.77 5.13 -1.03
CA LEU A 273 20.76 4.88 -2.48
C LEU A 273 20.57 3.39 -2.81
N GLU A 274 20.95 2.48 -1.91
CA GLU A 274 20.62 1.05 -2.01
C GLU A 274 19.13 0.72 -1.83
N TRP A 275 18.31 1.69 -1.44
CA TRP A 275 16.85 1.54 -1.31
C TRP A 275 16.09 1.71 -2.62
N GLY A 276 16.72 2.29 -3.62
CA GLY A 276 16.10 2.67 -4.90
C GLY A 276 16.23 1.64 -6.02
N ASP A 277 17.02 0.61 -5.82
CA ASP A 277 17.21 -0.52 -6.73
C ASP A 277 16.33 -1.71 -6.29
#